data_8eade4ad4ddebfc09019a6d1b0ecda63
#
_entry.id   8eade4ad4ddebfc09019a6d1b0ecda63
#
_cell.length_a   1.000
_cell.length_b   1.000
_cell.length_c   1.000
_cell.angle_alpha   90.00
_cell.angle_beta   90.00
_cell.angle_gamma   90.00
#
_symmetry.space_group_name_H-M   'P 1'
#
loop_
_entity.id
_entity.type
_entity.pdbx_description
1 polymer ?
#
loop_
_entity_poly.entity_id
_entity_poly.type
_entity_poly.pdbx_seq_one_letter_code
_entity_poly.pdbx_strand_id
1 'polypeptide(L)'
;VDQVDLTIPRGIYGLLGENGAGKTTLMRVLTTVLTPKEGEIWLDHIRYEPQQYETIKRKLGYLPQELNLYPGLSVRECLEYLGELSQIPKNICKKRIDFYLEKTGLLPHQKKKMRQLSGGMKRRVGLIQAMLGEPEFLIVDEPTTGLDPEERVRIRNLLVDFAKGRTVLFSTHVVEDIAATCSNLAVMRKGTFLYTGTVQDLLNHAKGKIWMAAVSGEDEARGLEAKYHITSKQYTEEGMTVKMISDTRPA
;
A
#
# COMPACT_ATOMS: atom_id res chain seq x y z
N VAL A 1 -14.62 -5.18 8.69
CA VAL A 1 -14.80 -5.50 7.27
C VAL A 1 -16.12 -6.21 7.17
N ASP A 2 -17.02 -5.68 6.38
CA ASP A 2 -18.40 -6.15 6.30
C ASP A 2 -18.84 -6.24 4.84
N GLN A 3 -19.39 -7.40 4.45
CA GLN A 3 -19.95 -7.68 3.12
C GLN A 3 -19.05 -7.23 1.96
N VAL A 4 -17.76 -7.60 2.01
CA VAL A 4 -16.81 -7.30 0.94
C VAL A 4 -16.68 -8.47 -0.03
N ASP A 5 -16.78 -8.18 -1.32
CA ASP A 5 -16.48 -9.10 -2.41
C ASP A 5 -15.36 -8.51 -3.25
N LEU A 6 -14.27 -9.23 -3.44
CA LEU A 6 -13.06 -8.73 -4.07
C LEU A 6 -12.30 -9.84 -4.81
N THR A 7 -12.04 -9.61 -6.08
CA THR A 7 -11.08 -10.41 -6.85
C THR A 7 -9.82 -9.58 -7.11
N ILE A 8 -8.68 -10.11 -6.70
CA ILE A 8 -7.37 -9.45 -6.87
C ILE A 8 -6.62 -10.15 -8.01
N PRO A 9 -6.47 -9.51 -9.19
CA PRO A 9 -5.74 -10.09 -10.31
C PRO A 9 -4.22 -10.03 -10.08
N ARG A 10 -3.45 -10.71 -10.94
CA ARG A 10 -1.98 -10.58 -10.96
C ARG A 10 -1.58 -9.15 -11.29
N GLY A 11 -0.43 -8.73 -10.78
CA GLY A 11 0.08 -7.37 -10.83
C GLY A 11 -0.09 -6.64 -9.51
N ILE A 12 -0.07 -5.31 -9.53
CA ILE A 12 -0.29 -4.49 -8.33
C ILE A 12 -1.75 -4.09 -8.24
N TYR A 13 -2.37 -4.43 -7.14
CA TYR A 13 -3.73 -4.03 -6.78
C TYR A 13 -3.69 -3.05 -5.60
N GLY A 14 -4.28 -1.88 -5.77
CA GLY A 14 -4.33 -0.83 -4.77
C GLY A 14 -5.50 -0.99 -3.80
N LEU A 15 -5.25 -0.79 -2.52
CA LEU A 15 -6.29 -0.68 -1.49
C LEU A 15 -6.23 0.72 -0.87
N LEU A 16 -7.05 1.62 -1.39
CA LEU A 16 -7.12 3.02 -0.97
C LEU A 16 -8.14 3.20 0.14
N GLY A 17 -7.82 4.02 1.13
CA GLY A 17 -8.79 4.40 2.16
C GLY A 17 -8.13 5.14 3.31
N GLU A 18 -8.93 5.91 4.05
CA GLU A 18 -8.51 6.65 5.23
C GLU A 18 -8.03 5.69 6.35
N ASN A 19 -7.37 6.25 7.37
CA ASN A 19 -7.05 5.51 8.58
C ASN A 19 -8.34 5.05 9.27
N GLY A 20 -8.38 3.79 9.71
CA GLY A 20 -9.59 3.20 10.28
C GLY A 20 -10.61 2.68 9.26
N ALA A 21 -10.38 2.79 7.95
CA ALA A 21 -11.28 2.27 6.93
C ALA A 21 -11.47 0.75 6.94
N GLY A 22 -10.55 -0.01 7.61
CA GLY A 22 -10.58 -1.47 7.68
C GLY A 22 -9.51 -2.18 6.86
N LYS A 23 -8.63 -1.44 6.18
CA LYS A 23 -7.55 -1.97 5.32
C LYS A 23 -6.68 -3.01 6.03
N THR A 24 -6.10 -2.64 7.19
CA THR A 24 -5.25 -3.53 8.00
C THR A 24 -6.02 -4.76 8.49
N THR A 25 -7.30 -4.62 8.83
CA THR A 25 -8.15 -5.76 9.22
C THR A 25 -8.33 -6.74 8.07
N LEU A 26 -8.65 -6.24 6.87
CA LEU A 26 -8.73 -7.07 5.66
C LEU A 26 -7.41 -7.79 5.40
N MET A 27 -6.28 -7.07 5.46
CA MET A 27 -4.96 -7.67 5.26
C MET A 27 -4.61 -8.73 6.29
N ARG A 28 -4.97 -8.52 7.57
CA ARG A 28 -4.78 -9.53 8.62
C ARG A 28 -5.62 -10.79 8.39
N VAL A 29 -6.80 -10.65 7.80
CA VAL A 29 -7.62 -11.80 7.39
C VAL A 29 -6.96 -12.52 6.22
N LEU A 30 -6.52 -11.81 5.19
CA LEU A 30 -5.84 -12.39 4.03
C LEU A 30 -4.51 -13.07 4.40
N THR A 31 -3.84 -12.61 5.46
CA THR A 31 -2.58 -13.20 5.96
C THR A 31 -2.80 -14.29 7.01
N THR A 32 -4.03 -14.74 7.21
CA THR A 32 -4.41 -15.76 8.21
C THR A 32 -4.13 -15.38 9.67
N VAL A 33 -3.84 -14.12 9.95
CA VAL A 33 -3.65 -13.59 11.32
C VAL A 33 -5.00 -13.46 12.04
N LEU A 34 -6.05 -13.13 11.29
CA LEU A 34 -7.43 -13.11 11.77
C LEU A 34 -8.27 -14.10 10.97
N THR A 35 -9.13 -14.83 11.66
CA THR A 35 -10.11 -15.71 11.01
C THR A 35 -11.35 -14.90 10.64
N PRO A 36 -11.85 -14.98 9.39
CA PRO A 36 -13.11 -14.36 9.02
C PRO A 36 -14.26 -15.02 9.80
N LYS A 37 -15.27 -14.23 10.17
CA LYS A 37 -16.46 -14.76 10.85
C LYS A 37 -17.38 -15.49 9.88
N GLU A 38 -17.52 -14.93 8.67
CA GLU A 38 -18.39 -15.43 7.61
C GLU A 38 -17.72 -15.18 6.24
N GLY A 39 -18.20 -15.84 5.20
CA GLY A 39 -17.70 -15.72 3.84
C GLY A 39 -16.60 -16.73 3.52
N GLU A 40 -16.10 -16.63 2.31
CA GLU A 40 -15.09 -17.52 1.77
C GLU A 40 -13.92 -16.71 1.19
N ILE A 41 -12.71 -17.25 1.34
CA ILE A 41 -11.50 -16.68 0.76
C ILE A 41 -10.77 -17.78 0.03
N TRP A 42 -10.23 -17.43 -1.13
CA TRP A 42 -9.47 -18.34 -1.99
C TRP A 42 -8.15 -17.69 -2.40
N LEU A 43 -7.07 -18.45 -2.38
CA LEU A 43 -5.81 -18.10 -3.02
C LEU A 43 -5.61 -19.08 -4.18
N ASP A 44 -5.80 -18.61 -5.42
CA ASP A 44 -5.94 -19.43 -6.59
C ASP A 44 -7.04 -20.51 -6.38
N HIS A 45 -6.65 -21.79 -6.28
CA HIS A 45 -7.55 -22.93 -6.03
C HIS A 45 -7.56 -23.41 -4.57
N ILE A 46 -6.87 -22.70 -3.67
CA ILE A 46 -6.75 -23.08 -2.25
C ILE A 46 -7.74 -22.28 -1.42
N ARG A 47 -8.72 -22.96 -0.83
CA ARG A 47 -9.65 -22.34 0.11
C ARG A 47 -8.97 -22.07 1.45
N TYR A 48 -9.31 -20.93 2.08
CA TYR A 48 -8.81 -20.57 3.41
C TYR A 48 -9.50 -21.39 4.47
N GLU A 49 -8.88 -22.50 4.85
CA GLU A 49 -9.30 -23.41 5.92
C GLU A 49 -8.10 -23.66 6.85
N PRO A 50 -8.31 -23.94 8.15
CA PRO A 50 -7.22 -24.13 9.10
C PRO A 50 -6.15 -25.14 8.64
N GLN A 51 -6.57 -26.20 7.94
CA GLN A 51 -5.68 -27.24 7.40
C GLN A 51 -4.78 -26.74 6.27
N GLN A 52 -5.20 -25.66 5.57
CA GLN A 52 -4.47 -25.09 4.44
C GLN A 52 -3.62 -23.87 4.83
N TYR A 53 -3.72 -23.37 6.06
CA TYR A 53 -3.03 -22.12 6.45
C TYR A 53 -1.52 -22.19 6.28
N GLU A 54 -0.88 -23.32 6.55
CA GLU A 54 0.57 -23.46 6.34
C GLU A 54 0.94 -23.40 4.85
N THR A 55 0.13 -24.01 3.98
CA THR A 55 0.31 -23.95 2.53
C THR A 55 0.13 -22.51 2.03
N ILE A 56 -0.91 -21.82 2.52
CA ILE A 56 -1.20 -20.43 2.17
C ILE A 56 -0.06 -19.51 2.63
N LYS A 57 0.40 -19.63 3.88
CA LYS A 57 1.49 -18.81 4.44
C LYS A 57 2.79 -18.94 3.64
N ARG A 58 3.10 -20.12 3.11
CA ARG A 58 4.29 -20.32 2.25
C ARG A 58 4.21 -19.55 0.93
N LYS A 59 3.00 -19.25 0.46
CA LYS A 59 2.76 -18.46 -0.76
C LYS A 59 2.62 -16.97 -0.50
N LEU A 60 2.53 -16.56 0.79
CA LEU A 60 2.31 -15.18 1.21
C LEU A 60 3.61 -14.53 1.69
N GLY A 61 3.77 -13.26 1.34
CA GLY A 61 4.66 -12.32 2.01
C GLY A 61 3.84 -11.20 2.65
N TYR A 62 4.22 -10.76 3.83
CA TYR A 62 3.48 -9.71 4.52
C TYR A 62 4.41 -8.66 5.14
N LEU A 63 4.17 -7.41 4.76
CA LEU A 63 4.75 -6.23 5.42
C LEU A 63 3.64 -5.54 6.23
N PRO A 64 3.59 -5.69 7.55
CA PRO A 64 2.63 -4.99 8.41
C PRO A 64 2.97 -3.51 8.56
N GLN A 65 2.00 -2.72 9.00
CA GLN A 65 2.19 -1.30 9.29
C GLN A 65 3.22 -1.08 10.40
N GLU A 66 3.17 -1.88 11.48
CA GLU A 66 4.15 -1.86 12.56
C GLU A 66 5.16 -3.01 12.41
N LEU A 67 6.43 -2.68 12.53
CA LEU A 67 7.54 -3.63 12.37
C LEU A 67 8.19 -3.93 13.71
N ASN A 68 8.12 -5.19 14.12
CA ASN A 68 8.81 -5.71 15.30
C ASN A 68 10.09 -6.45 14.86
N LEU A 69 11.11 -5.67 14.45
CA LEU A 69 12.41 -6.23 14.06
C LEU A 69 13.36 -6.28 15.28
N TYR A 70 14.30 -7.22 15.27
CA TYR A 70 15.22 -7.50 16.39
C TYR A 70 16.24 -6.37 16.58
N PRO A 71 16.13 -5.51 17.62
CA PRO A 71 16.93 -4.29 17.75
C PRO A 71 18.42 -4.52 17.88
N GLY A 72 18.81 -5.69 18.45
CA GLY A 72 20.19 -6.06 18.72
C GLY A 72 20.94 -6.68 17.53
N LEU A 73 20.23 -7.12 16.50
CA LEU A 73 20.82 -7.70 15.29
C LEU A 73 21.21 -6.60 14.29
N SER A 74 22.24 -6.85 13.49
CA SER A 74 22.50 -6.04 12.30
C SER A 74 21.43 -6.31 11.24
N VAL A 75 21.33 -5.44 10.23
CA VAL A 75 20.40 -5.62 9.10
C VAL A 75 20.58 -7.01 8.47
N ARG A 76 21.83 -7.39 8.19
CA ARG A 76 22.14 -8.68 7.58
C ARG A 76 21.79 -9.85 8.49
N GLU A 77 22.23 -9.83 9.74
CA GLU A 77 21.92 -10.87 10.73
C GLU A 77 20.41 -11.04 10.91
N CYS A 78 19.66 -9.92 10.94
CA CYS A 78 18.20 -9.95 11.04
C CYS A 78 17.55 -10.64 9.83
N LEU A 79 17.97 -10.30 8.61
CA LEU A 79 17.43 -10.89 7.38
C LEU A 79 17.83 -12.38 7.24
N GLU A 80 19.07 -12.75 7.61
CA GLU A 80 19.51 -14.14 7.61
C GLU A 80 18.71 -14.98 8.62
N TYR A 81 18.49 -14.45 9.82
CA TYR A 81 17.67 -15.11 10.85
C TYR A 81 16.23 -15.30 10.39
N LEU A 82 15.60 -14.28 9.82
CA LEU A 82 14.22 -14.35 9.30
C LEU A 82 14.12 -15.31 8.09
N GLY A 83 15.15 -15.35 7.24
CA GLY A 83 15.24 -16.32 6.15
C GLY A 83 15.35 -17.76 6.65
N GLU A 84 16.12 -18.00 7.73
CA GLU A 84 16.22 -19.32 8.36
C GLU A 84 14.88 -19.76 8.97
N LEU A 85 14.18 -18.86 9.67
CA LEU A 85 12.83 -19.12 10.18
C LEU A 85 11.85 -19.47 9.05
N SER A 86 12.00 -18.85 7.89
CA SER A 86 11.20 -19.14 6.70
C SER A 86 11.68 -20.37 5.93
N GLN A 87 12.62 -21.15 6.46
CA GLN A 87 13.19 -22.36 5.87
C GLN A 87 13.81 -22.14 4.48
N ILE A 88 14.30 -20.94 4.19
CA ILE A 88 14.99 -20.63 2.92
C ILE A 88 16.42 -21.20 2.98
N PRO A 89 16.85 -22.02 1.99
CA PRO A 89 18.22 -22.53 1.97
C PRO A 89 19.27 -21.40 2.04
N LYS A 90 20.30 -21.55 2.90
CA LYS A 90 21.28 -20.49 3.23
C LYS A 90 21.93 -19.84 2.00
N ASN A 91 22.27 -20.63 0.99
CA ASN A 91 22.90 -20.14 -0.24
C ASN A 91 21.92 -19.27 -1.07
N ILE A 92 20.65 -19.62 -1.10
CA ILE A 92 19.59 -18.87 -1.77
C ILE A 92 19.29 -17.60 -0.97
N CYS A 93 19.10 -17.74 0.34
CA CYS A 93 18.83 -16.62 1.24
C CYS A 93 19.88 -15.52 1.12
N LYS A 94 21.17 -15.88 1.16
CA LYS A 94 22.29 -14.94 1.02
C LYS A 94 22.24 -14.17 -0.30
N LYS A 95 22.03 -14.85 -1.43
CA LYS A 95 21.93 -14.22 -2.75
C LYS A 95 20.76 -13.25 -2.82
N ARG A 96 19.60 -13.62 -2.27
CA ARG A 96 18.41 -12.76 -2.23
C ARG A 96 18.63 -11.55 -1.33
N ILE A 97 19.24 -11.73 -0.15
CA ILE A 97 19.59 -10.64 0.75
C ILE A 97 20.51 -9.64 0.04
N ASP A 98 21.58 -10.09 -0.61
CA ASP A 98 22.51 -9.22 -1.34
C ASP A 98 21.78 -8.42 -2.42
N PHE A 99 20.95 -9.08 -3.22
CA PHE A 99 20.14 -8.45 -4.27
C PHE A 99 19.18 -7.39 -3.72
N TYR A 100 18.40 -7.71 -2.68
CA TYR A 100 17.44 -6.76 -2.15
C TYR A 100 18.09 -5.64 -1.35
N LEU A 101 19.20 -5.87 -0.65
CA LEU A 101 19.97 -4.81 0.00
C LEU A 101 20.48 -3.78 -1.01
N GLU A 102 20.94 -4.23 -2.18
CA GLU A 102 21.36 -3.36 -3.27
C GLU A 102 20.17 -2.57 -3.83
N LYS A 103 19.08 -3.25 -4.20
CA LYS A 103 17.86 -2.63 -4.76
C LYS A 103 17.23 -1.60 -3.84
N THR A 104 17.29 -1.81 -2.52
CA THR A 104 16.74 -0.88 -1.52
C THR A 104 17.73 0.18 -1.04
N GLY A 105 18.98 0.17 -1.54
CA GLY A 105 20.03 1.10 -1.09
C GLY A 105 20.50 0.84 0.36
N LEU A 106 20.24 -0.34 0.91
CA LEU A 106 20.63 -0.70 2.28
C LEU A 106 21.98 -1.42 2.37
N LEU A 107 22.60 -1.77 1.23
CA LEU A 107 23.88 -2.49 1.21
C LEU A 107 24.99 -1.80 2.03
N PRO A 108 25.19 -0.47 1.97
CA PRO A 108 26.18 0.22 2.82
C PRO A 108 25.87 0.14 4.31
N HIS A 109 24.60 -0.14 4.67
CA HIS A 109 24.10 -0.16 6.04
C HIS A 109 23.90 -1.56 6.61
N GLN A 110 24.26 -2.62 5.88
CA GLN A 110 24.01 -4.01 6.24
C GLN A 110 24.59 -4.44 7.60
N LYS A 111 25.67 -3.79 8.05
CA LYS A 111 26.31 -4.03 9.35
C LYS A 111 25.77 -3.18 10.50
N LYS A 112 24.94 -2.14 10.22
CA LYS A 112 24.30 -1.34 11.26
C LYS A 112 23.29 -2.17 12.05
N LYS A 113 23.21 -1.95 13.36
CA LYS A 113 22.19 -2.59 14.20
C LYS A 113 20.81 -1.99 13.89
N MET A 114 19.76 -2.82 13.96
CA MET A 114 18.38 -2.43 13.66
C MET A 114 17.92 -1.20 14.47
N ARG A 115 18.36 -1.07 15.73
CA ARG A 115 18.06 0.09 16.58
C ARG A 115 18.63 1.42 16.08
N GLN A 116 19.65 1.38 15.21
CA GLN A 116 20.37 2.56 14.68
C GLN A 116 19.75 3.05 13.35
N LEU A 117 18.77 2.34 12.81
CA LEU A 117 18.13 2.67 11.55
C LEU A 117 17.04 3.72 11.73
N SER A 118 16.88 4.59 10.73
CA SER A 118 15.69 5.45 10.60
C SER A 118 14.41 4.63 10.39
N GLY A 119 13.25 5.24 10.57
CA GLY A 119 11.95 4.60 10.30
C GLY A 119 11.86 4.08 8.86
N GLY A 120 12.26 4.89 7.88
CA GLY A 120 12.30 4.51 6.48
C GLY A 120 13.25 3.35 6.18
N MET A 121 14.46 3.35 6.79
CA MET A 121 15.38 2.22 6.66
C MET A 121 14.80 0.93 7.25
N LYS A 122 14.15 0.98 8.43
CA LYS A 122 13.46 -0.17 9.02
C LYS A 122 12.35 -0.68 8.11
N ARG A 123 11.59 0.25 7.49
CA ARG A 123 10.52 -0.09 6.56
C ARG A 123 11.04 -0.87 5.35
N ARG A 124 12.18 -0.44 4.80
CA ARG A 124 12.85 -1.15 3.70
C ARG A 124 13.36 -2.53 4.11
N VAL A 125 13.90 -2.70 5.32
CA VAL A 125 14.27 -4.03 5.83
C VAL A 125 13.04 -4.94 5.96
N GLY A 126 11.92 -4.42 6.49
CA GLY A 126 10.66 -5.17 6.57
C GLY A 126 10.13 -5.58 5.19
N LEU A 127 10.28 -4.71 4.18
CA LEU A 127 9.91 -5.06 2.81
C LEU A 127 10.79 -6.18 2.26
N ILE A 128 12.11 -6.11 2.46
CA ILE A 128 13.02 -7.20 2.07
C ILE A 128 12.58 -8.51 2.73
N GLN A 129 12.30 -8.50 4.03
CA GLN A 129 11.84 -9.68 4.77
C GLN A 129 10.58 -10.27 4.15
N ALA A 130 9.59 -9.44 3.81
CA ALA A 130 8.34 -9.89 3.19
C ALA A 130 8.53 -10.49 1.79
N MET A 131 9.56 -10.05 1.06
CA MET A 131 9.90 -10.50 -0.30
C MET A 131 10.90 -11.67 -0.31
N LEU A 132 11.59 -11.93 0.79
CA LEU A 132 12.74 -12.85 0.84
C LEU A 132 12.38 -14.29 0.43
N GLY A 133 11.16 -14.73 0.76
CA GLY A 133 10.60 -16.02 0.36
C GLY A 133 10.18 -16.09 -1.11
N GLU A 134 10.21 -14.99 -1.84
CA GLU A 134 9.63 -14.84 -3.19
C GLU A 134 8.18 -15.33 -3.27
N PRO A 135 7.30 -14.76 -2.43
CA PRO A 135 5.91 -15.16 -2.37
C PRO A 135 5.19 -14.93 -3.70
N GLU A 136 4.17 -15.74 -3.98
CA GLU A 136 3.26 -15.56 -5.12
C GLU A 136 2.30 -14.38 -4.88
N PHE A 137 1.95 -14.14 -3.61
CA PHE A 137 1.11 -13.02 -3.17
C PHE A 137 1.81 -12.23 -2.06
N LEU A 138 2.16 -10.98 -2.36
CA LEU A 138 2.76 -10.04 -1.42
C LEU A 138 1.73 -9.03 -0.95
N ILE A 139 1.56 -8.91 0.35
CA ILE A 139 0.66 -7.94 0.99
C ILE A 139 1.51 -6.90 1.70
N VAL A 140 1.34 -5.64 1.36
CA VAL A 140 2.11 -4.53 1.94
C VAL A 140 1.19 -3.45 2.48
N ASP A 141 1.26 -3.24 3.79
CA ASP A 141 0.43 -2.27 4.50
C ASP A 141 1.20 -0.95 4.67
N GLU A 142 0.79 0.08 3.93
CA GLU A 142 1.37 1.43 3.91
C GLU A 142 2.90 1.48 3.73
N PRO A 143 3.50 0.87 2.70
CA PRO A 143 4.95 0.72 2.58
C PRO A 143 5.69 2.04 2.37
N THR A 144 5.03 3.10 1.94
CA THR A 144 5.60 4.41 1.61
C THR A 144 5.43 5.45 2.70
N THR A 145 4.69 5.12 3.76
CA THR A 145 4.43 6.05 4.86
C THR A 145 5.73 6.40 5.61
N GLY A 146 5.97 7.70 5.82
CA GLY A 146 7.15 8.21 6.51
C GLY A 146 8.45 8.15 5.71
N LEU A 147 8.37 7.88 4.40
CA LEU A 147 9.49 7.96 3.48
C LEU A 147 9.57 9.33 2.81
N ASP A 148 10.78 9.77 2.49
CA ASP A 148 11.00 10.92 1.62
C ASP A 148 10.58 10.61 0.16
N PRO A 149 10.42 11.63 -0.70
CA PRO A 149 9.95 11.43 -2.07
C PRO A 149 10.81 10.49 -2.90
N GLU A 150 12.14 10.52 -2.75
CA GLU A 150 13.06 9.67 -3.50
C GLU A 150 12.92 8.20 -3.06
N GLU A 151 12.86 7.97 -1.74
CA GLU A 151 12.65 6.65 -1.18
C GLU A 151 11.28 6.06 -1.57
N ARG A 152 10.22 6.88 -1.63
CA ARG A 152 8.91 6.45 -2.14
C ARG A 152 8.99 5.92 -3.57
N VAL A 153 9.63 6.67 -4.46
CA VAL A 153 9.80 6.25 -5.86
C VAL A 153 10.55 4.92 -5.93
N ARG A 154 11.61 4.78 -5.15
CA ARG A 154 12.41 3.55 -5.10
C ARG A 154 11.59 2.34 -4.64
N ILE A 155 10.79 2.49 -3.60
CA ILE A 155 9.93 1.41 -3.08
C ILE A 155 8.83 1.06 -4.10
N ARG A 156 8.19 2.06 -4.72
CA ARG A 156 7.19 1.82 -5.76
C ARG A 156 7.76 1.02 -6.93
N ASN A 157 8.91 1.44 -7.45
CA ASN A 157 9.57 0.74 -8.55
C ASN A 157 9.94 -0.71 -8.16
N LEU A 158 10.42 -0.94 -6.94
CA LEU A 158 10.72 -2.28 -6.45
C LEU A 158 9.45 -3.16 -6.41
N LEU A 159 8.32 -2.62 -5.95
CA LEU A 159 7.04 -3.34 -5.93
C LEU A 159 6.53 -3.63 -7.35
N VAL A 160 6.67 -2.68 -8.28
CA VAL A 160 6.32 -2.88 -9.71
C VAL A 160 7.15 -4.01 -10.32
N ASP A 161 8.46 -4.01 -10.07
CA ASP A 161 9.34 -5.07 -10.56
C ASP A 161 9.00 -6.43 -9.93
N PHE A 162 8.70 -6.46 -8.63
CA PHE A 162 8.32 -7.67 -7.92
C PHE A 162 7.00 -8.26 -8.40
N ALA A 163 6.05 -7.42 -8.79
CA ALA A 163 4.71 -7.82 -9.25
C ALA A 163 4.70 -8.54 -10.60
N LYS A 164 5.83 -8.56 -11.34
CA LYS A 164 5.93 -9.29 -12.62
C LYS A 164 5.69 -10.78 -12.41
N GLY A 165 4.53 -11.25 -12.88
CA GLY A 165 4.08 -12.65 -12.72
C GLY A 165 3.56 -13.03 -11.33
N ARG A 166 3.46 -12.07 -10.41
CA ARG A 166 2.97 -12.23 -9.04
C ARG A 166 1.80 -11.29 -8.75
N THR A 167 1.19 -11.42 -7.58
CA THR A 167 0.17 -10.50 -7.09
C THR A 167 0.74 -9.68 -5.93
N VAL A 168 0.54 -8.36 -5.95
CA VAL A 168 0.90 -7.45 -4.85
C VAL A 168 -0.34 -6.68 -4.45
N LEU A 169 -0.80 -6.83 -3.21
CA LEU A 169 -1.81 -5.99 -2.60
C LEU A 169 -1.13 -4.86 -1.84
N PHE A 170 -1.34 -3.63 -2.28
CA PHE A 170 -0.68 -2.43 -1.80
C PHE A 170 -1.67 -1.50 -1.13
N SER A 171 -1.63 -1.35 0.21
CA SER A 171 -2.50 -0.39 0.90
C SER A 171 -1.83 0.97 1.04
N THR A 172 -2.63 2.02 0.89
CA THR A 172 -2.23 3.39 1.14
C THR A 172 -3.44 4.30 1.37
N HIS A 173 -3.20 5.46 1.97
CA HIS A 173 -4.14 6.58 1.97
C HIS A 173 -3.70 7.69 0.99
N VAL A 174 -2.60 7.48 0.25
CA VAL A 174 -2.00 8.44 -0.70
C VAL A 174 -2.42 8.08 -2.12
N VAL A 175 -3.26 8.92 -2.72
CA VAL A 175 -3.82 8.70 -4.06
C VAL A 175 -2.74 8.64 -5.14
N GLU A 176 -1.69 9.46 -5.01
CA GLU A 176 -0.57 9.53 -5.95
C GLU A 176 0.20 8.20 -6.03
N ASP A 177 0.32 7.48 -4.92
CA ASP A 177 0.98 6.18 -4.91
C ASP A 177 0.18 5.15 -5.72
N ILE A 178 -1.16 5.15 -5.58
CA ILE A 178 -2.05 4.30 -6.38
C ILE A 178 -1.95 4.64 -7.87
N ALA A 179 -2.10 5.92 -8.19
CA ALA A 179 -2.06 6.38 -9.59
C ALA A 179 -0.75 6.05 -10.30
N ALA A 180 0.38 6.05 -9.55
CA ALA A 180 1.69 5.78 -10.11
C ALA A 180 2.04 4.29 -10.24
N THR A 181 1.33 3.38 -9.53
CA THR A 181 1.75 1.97 -9.42
C THR A 181 0.68 0.95 -9.77
N CYS A 182 -0.59 1.28 -9.55
CA CYS A 182 -1.68 0.32 -9.64
C CYS A 182 -2.49 0.50 -10.92
N SER A 183 -2.86 -0.61 -11.58
CA SER A 183 -3.84 -0.59 -12.67
C SER A 183 -5.27 -0.73 -12.12
N ASN A 184 -5.42 -1.51 -11.06
CA ASN A 184 -6.69 -1.79 -10.41
C ASN A 184 -6.65 -1.38 -8.94
N LEU A 185 -7.78 -0.98 -8.40
CA LEU A 185 -7.90 -0.61 -6.98
C LEU A 185 -9.28 -0.94 -6.41
N ALA A 186 -9.30 -1.02 -5.09
CA ALA A 186 -10.51 -0.87 -4.28
C ALA A 186 -10.40 0.37 -3.40
N VAL A 187 -11.48 1.12 -3.25
CA VAL A 187 -11.60 2.23 -2.29
C VAL A 187 -12.43 1.75 -1.12
N MET A 188 -11.84 1.78 0.07
CA MET A 188 -12.46 1.26 1.28
C MET A 188 -12.82 2.38 2.26
N ARG A 189 -14.02 2.31 2.83
CA ARG A 189 -14.48 3.24 3.86
C ARG A 189 -15.36 2.50 4.86
N LYS A 190 -15.12 2.69 6.15
CA LYS A 190 -15.92 2.10 7.25
C LYS A 190 -16.18 0.61 7.11
N GLY A 191 -15.20 -0.14 6.62
CA GLY A 191 -15.26 -1.60 6.49
C GLY A 191 -15.90 -2.14 5.20
N THR A 192 -16.37 -1.28 4.30
CA THR A 192 -17.00 -1.66 3.02
C THR A 192 -16.24 -1.07 1.83
N PHE A 193 -16.44 -1.62 0.64
CA PHE A 193 -15.90 -1.04 -0.59
C PHE A 193 -16.88 -0.04 -1.18
N LEU A 194 -16.39 1.17 -1.43
CA LEU A 194 -17.11 2.21 -2.17
C LEU A 194 -16.92 2.08 -3.68
N TYR A 195 -15.79 1.53 -4.08
CA TYR A 195 -15.42 1.36 -5.47
C TYR A 195 -14.46 0.18 -5.61
N THR A 196 -14.63 -0.58 -6.67
CA THR A 196 -13.67 -1.59 -7.15
C THR A 196 -13.60 -1.50 -8.67
N GLY A 197 -12.39 -1.47 -9.24
CA GLY A 197 -12.22 -1.35 -10.68
C GLY A 197 -10.85 -0.83 -11.08
N THR A 198 -10.73 -0.28 -12.29
CA THR A 198 -9.48 0.30 -12.76
C THR A 198 -9.29 1.73 -12.24
N VAL A 199 -8.03 2.15 -12.11
CA VAL A 199 -7.69 3.55 -11.80
C VAL A 199 -8.24 4.48 -12.89
N GLN A 200 -8.17 4.06 -14.16
CA GLN A 200 -8.65 4.85 -15.28
C GLN A 200 -10.16 5.10 -15.22
N ASP A 201 -10.96 4.07 -14.86
CA ASP A 201 -12.40 4.21 -14.72
C ASP A 201 -12.75 5.15 -13.55
N LEU A 202 -12.04 5.03 -12.41
CA LEU A 202 -12.22 5.95 -11.29
C LEU A 202 -11.97 7.40 -11.70
N LEU A 203 -10.87 7.65 -12.44
CA LEU A 203 -10.57 9.00 -12.96
C LEU A 203 -11.62 9.48 -13.95
N ASN A 204 -12.14 8.59 -14.79
CA ASN A 204 -13.21 8.93 -15.72
C ASN A 204 -14.52 9.34 -15.02
N HIS A 205 -14.85 8.72 -13.88
CA HIS A 205 -15.99 9.12 -13.04
C HIS A 205 -15.85 10.54 -12.46
N ALA A 206 -14.61 11.02 -12.27
CA ALA A 206 -14.33 12.37 -11.78
C ALA A 206 -14.31 13.44 -12.88
N LYS A 207 -14.22 13.05 -14.16
CA LYS A 207 -14.20 14.00 -15.28
C LYS A 207 -15.52 14.78 -15.35
N GLY A 208 -15.39 16.11 -15.52
CA GLY A 208 -16.54 17.00 -15.60
C GLY A 208 -17.26 17.26 -14.27
N LYS A 209 -16.70 16.74 -13.15
CA LYS A 209 -17.22 16.99 -11.80
C LYS A 209 -16.32 17.88 -10.95
N ILE A 210 -15.09 18.11 -11.40
CA ILE A 210 -14.11 18.95 -10.70
C ILE A 210 -14.01 20.28 -11.45
N TRP A 211 -14.29 21.35 -10.72
CA TRP A 211 -14.33 22.70 -11.25
C TRP A 211 -13.35 23.59 -10.49
N MET A 212 -12.78 24.57 -11.20
CA MET A 212 -11.94 25.60 -10.60
C MET A 212 -12.58 26.96 -10.89
N ALA A 213 -12.75 27.76 -9.84
CA ALA A 213 -13.24 29.13 -9.95
C ALA A 213 -12.19 30.08 -9.36
N ALA A 214 -11.88 31.14 -10.09
CA ALA A 214 -11.18 32.29 -9.55
C ALA A 214 -12.19 33.16 -8.79
N VAL A 215 -11.83 33.52 -7.56
CA VAL A 215 -12.67 34.38 -6.68
C VAL A 215 -11.84 35.55 -6.17
N SER A 216 -12.51 36.68 -6.01
CA SER A 216 -11.88 37.95 -5.62
C SER A 216 -11.55 38.02 -4.12
N GLY A 217 -12.12 37.13 -3.30
CA GLY A 217 -11.85 37.12 -1.86
C GLY A 217 -12.62 36.03 -1.09
N GLU A 218 -12.44 36.07 0.23
CA GLU A 218 -13.01 35.05 1.13
C GLU A 218 -14.54 35.05 1.18
N ASP A 219 -15.20 36.21 1.02
CA ASP A 219 -16.67 36.25 1.06
C ASP A 219 -17.29 35.54 -0.12
N GLU A 220 -16.70 35.67 -1.30
CA GLU A 220 -17.13 34.94 -2.50
C GLU A 220 -16.85 33.44 -2.34
N ALA A 221 -15.70 33.08 -1.78
CA ALA A 221 -15.36 31.68 -1.48
C ALA A 221 -16.34 31.04 -0.49
N ARG A 222 -16.77 31.76 0.56
CA ARG A 222 -17.80 31.30 1.49
C ARG A 222 -19.16 31.10 0.80
N GLY A 223 -19.49 31.96 -0.16
CA GLY A 223 -20.68 31.80 -0.98
C GLY A 223 -20.69 30.51 -1.79
N LEU A 224 -19.51 30.10 -2.30
CA LEU A 224 -19.34 28.82 -2.99
C LEU A 224 -19.35 27.63 -2.01
N GLU A 225 -18.77 27.76 -0.82
CA GLU A 225 -18.80 26.72 0.23
C GLU A 225 -20.22 26.37 0.68
N ALA A 226 -21.12 27.35 0.68
CA ALA A 226 -22.52 27.13 1.03
C ALA A 226 -23.29 26.29 -0.02
N LYS A 227 -22.80 26.26 -1.28
CA LYS A 227 -23.47 25.61 -2.40
C LYS A 227 -22.77 24.34 -2.90
N TYR A 228 -21.42 24.28 -2.78
CA TYR A 228 -20.60 23.25 -3.37
C TYR A 228 -19.63 22.66 -2.36
N HIS A 229 -19.21 21.43 -2.60
CA HIS A 229 -18.15 20.80 -1.81
C HIS A 229 -16.78 21.31 -2.25
N ILE A 230 -16.16 22.17 -1.44
CA ILE A 230 -14.82 22.72 -1.71
C ILE A 230 -13.74 21.70 -1.30
N THR A 231 -12.82 21.41 -2.21
CA THR A 231 -11.72 20.46 -1.98
C THR A 231 -10.39 21.14 -1.69
N SER A 232 -10.15 22.34 -2.22
CA SER A 232 -8.97 23.15 -1.91
C SER A 232 -9.18 24.62 -2.25
N LYS A 233 -8.43 25.47 -1.55
CA LYS A 233 -8.26 26.91 -1.82
C LYS A 233 -6.78 27.18 -2.05
N GLN A 234 -6.46 27.98 -3.05
CA GLN A 234 -5.10 28.42 -3.35
C GLN A 234 -5.09 29.92 -3.51
N TYR A 235 -4.19 30.61 -2.80
CA TYR A 235 -3.95 32.04 -2.96
C TYR A 235 -2.90 32.23 -4.05
N THR A 236 -3.17 33.13 -4.98
CA THR A 236 -2.27 33.56 -6.05
C THR A 236 -2.10 35.08 -5.97
N GLU A 237 -1.13 35.64 -6.68
CA GLU A 237 -0.93 37.09 -6.76
C GLU A 237 -2.14 37.84 -7.34
N GLU A 238 -2.97 37.17 -8.13
CA GLU A 238 -4.15 37.73 -8.80
C GLU A 238 -5.47 37.50 -8.03
N GLY A 239 -5.43 36.84 -6.86
CA GLY A 239 -6.63 36.51 -6.08
C GLY A 239 -6.58 35.10 -5.50
N MET A 240 -7.73 34.48 -5.35
CA MET A 240 -7.87 33.12 -4.82
C MET A 240 -8.54 32.20 -5.84
N THR A 241 -8.01 30.98 -6.00
CA THR A 241 -8.63 29.91 -6.77
C THR A 241 -9.26 28.89 -5.82
N VAL A 242 -10.50 28.53 -6.07
CA VAL A 242 -11.28 27.54 -5.32
C VAL A 242 -11.51 26.33 -6.19
N LYS A 243 -11.15 25.14 -5.72
CA LYS A 243 -11.44 23.87 -6.38
C LYS A 243 -12.64 23.21 -5.70
N MET A 244 -13.61 22.82 -6.49
CA MET A 244 -14.88 22.31 -5.98
C MET A 244 -15.39 21.10 -6.79
N ILE A 245 -16.26 20.32 -6.16
CA ILE A 245 -16.95 19.19 -6.78
C ILE A 245 -18.41 19.58 -7.04
N SER A 246 -18.86 19.39 -8.29
CA SER A 246 -20.25 19.56 -8.70
C SER A 246 -20.53 18.68 -9.90
N ASP A 247 -21.73 18.06 -9.96
CA ASP A 247 -22.18 17.26 -11.11
C ASP A 247 -22.51 18.13 -12.33
N THR A 248 -22.75 19.41 -12.13
CA THR A 248 -23.00 20.40 -13.18
C THR A 248 -22.03 21.56 -13.05
N ARG A 249 -21.85 22.30 -14.15
CA ARG A 249 -21.00 23.51 -14.14
C ARG A 249 -21.52 24.49 -13.09
N PRO A 250 -20.69 24.90 -12.12
CA PRO A 250 -21.06 25.94 -11.15
C PRO A 250 -21.44 27.24 -11.86
N ALA A 251 -22.49 27.88 -11.35
CA ALA A 251 -22.96 29.18 -11.87
C ALA A 251 -22.11 30.32 -11.27
#